data_13361539b986ef2f4b21a2bba9aa1e1f
#
_entry.id   13361539b986ef2f4b21a2bba9aa1e1f
#
_cell.length_a   1.000
_cell.length_b   1.000
_cell.length_c   1.000
_cell.angle_alpha   90.00
_cell.angle_beta   90.00
_cell.angle_gamma   90.00
#
_symmetry.space_group_name_H-M   'P 1'
#
loop_
_entity.id
_entity.type
_entity.pdbx_description
1 polymer ?
#
loop_
_entity_poly.entity_id
_entity_poly.type
_entity_poly.pdbx_seq_one_letter_code
_entity_poly.pdbx_strand_id
1 'polypeptide(L)'
;MRGQRAGIRQHTEGAWRELVLPAEPGGVSLAERAALALRVARLGGHDGLAAHIRTLPVPAEALAAAEDPVRAEGRLGLLLRYADLVAEAPERCGQAEIDALGAAGLSPQDIVAVTQLIAFIPFQIRLLAGLRALQEEAAA
;
A
#
# COMPACT_ATOMS: atom_id res chain seq x y z
N MET A 1 -27.67 -8.00 6.84
CA MET A 1 -26.89 -6.78 6.68
C MET A 1 -25.69 -6.68 7.59
N ARG A 2 -25.84 -6.91 8.90
CA ARG A 2 -24.67 -6.90 9.83
C ARG A 2 -23.64 -7.98 9.49
N GLY A 3 -24.06 -9.16 9.06
CA GLY A 3 -23.15 -10.26 8.71
C GLY A 3 -22.31 -9.97 7.47
N GLN A 4 -22.85 -9.25 6.47
CA GLN A 4 -22.11 -8.84 5.29
C GLN A 4 -21.03 -7.81 5.61
N ARG A 5 -21.33 -6.83 6.47
CA ARG A 5 -20.36 -5.81 6.88
C ARG A 5 -19.23 -6.43 7.69
N ALA A 6 -19.53 -7.35 8.60
CA ALA A 6 -18.53 -8.07 9.38
C ALA A 6 -17.63 -8.92 8.49
N GLY A 7 -18.21 -9.63 7.49
CA GLY A 7 -17.46 -10.43 6.52
C GLY A 7 -16.53 -9.58 5.65
N ILE A 8 -17.01 -8.41 5.19
CA ILE A 8 -16.19 -7.46 4.41
C ILE A 8 -15.02 -6.93 5.25
N ARG A 9 -15.27 -6.56 6.51
CA ARG A 9 -14.20 -6.08 7.40
C ARG A 9 -13.16 -7.17 7.65
N GLN A 10 -13.56 -8.40 7.94
CA GLN A 10 -12.65 -9.51 8.15
C GLN A 10 -11.81 -9.80 6.92
N HIS A 11 -12.41 -9.77 5.74
CA HIS A 11 -11.71 -9.98 4.48
C HIS A 11 -10.69 -8.86 4.23
N THR A 12 -11.08 -7.61 4.48
CA THR A 12 -10.21 -6.44 4.32
C THR A 12 -9.03 -6.48 5.32
N GLU A 13 -9.29 -6.84 6.57
CA GLU A 13 -8.23 -7.00 7.58
C GLU A 13 -7.28 -8.13 7.21
N GLY A 14 -7.78 -9.25 6.70
CA GLY A 14 -6.98 -10.36 6.22
C GLY A 14 -6.06 -9.96 5.08
N ALA A 15 -6.61 -9.25 4.07
CA ALA A 15 -5.83 -8.73 2.95
C ALA A 15 -4.79 -7.71 3.40
N TRP A 16 -5.13 -6.82 4.34
CA TRP A 16 -4.19 -5.88 4.93
C TRP A 16 -3.01 -6.59 5.57
N ARG A 17 -3.28 -7.61 6.39
CA ARG A 17 -2.23 -8.39 7.05
C ARG A 17 -1.33 -9.11 6.05
N GLU A 18 -1.91 -9.71 5.02
CA GLU A 18 -1.13 -10.42 4.00
C GLU A 18 -0.25 -9.50 3.17
N LEU A 19 -0.72 -8.30 2.87
CA LEU A 19 -0.02 -7.38 1.98
C LEU A 19 0.91 -6.42 2.72
N VAL A 20 0.47 -5.86 3.84
CA VAL A 20 1.23 -4.84 4.58
C VAL A 20 2.02 -5.41 5.74
N LEU A 21 1.44 -6.35 6.49
CA LEU A 21 2.03 -6.91 7.70
C LEU A 21 2.06 -8.45 7.68
N PRO A 22 2.57 -9.09 6.62
CA PRO A 22 2.62 -10.54 6.57
C PRO A 22 3.56 -11.09 7.66
N ALA A 23 3.24 -12.27 8.18
CA ALA A 23 4.09 -12.97 9.14
C ALA A 23 5.44 -13.33 8.52
N GLU A 24 5.43 -13.67 7.22
CA GLU A 24 6.61 -14.00 6.44
C GLU A 24 6.69 -13.04 5.25
N PRO A 25 7.39 -11.90 5.39
CA PRO A 25 7.40 -10.87 4.35
C PRO A 25 8.14 -11.24 3.07
N GLY A 26 8.94 -12.29 3.08
CA GLY A 26 9.72 -12.70 1.90
C GLY A 26 10.75 -11.65 1.52
N GLY A 27 10.87 -11.39 0.22
CA GLY A 27 11.84 -10.43 -0.32
C GLY A 27 11.47 -8.96 -0.21
N VAL A 28 10.27 -8.64 0.31
CA VAL A 28 9.84 -7.25 0.55
C VAL A 28 9.60 -7.07 2.03
N SER A 29 10.45 -6.29 2.69
CA SER A 29 10.42 -6.12 4.14
C SER A 29 9.13 -5.44 4.64
N LEU A 30 8.83 -5.59 5.93
CA LEU A 30 7.71 -4.89 6.55
C LEU A 30 7.89 -3.36 6.46
N ALA A 31 9.11 -2.88 6.60
CA ALA A 31 9.43 -1.46 6.46
C ALA A 31 9.13 -0.95 5.04
N GLU A 32 9.53 -1.71 4.03
CA GLU A 32 9.25 -1.38 2.63
C GLU A 32 7.75 -1.38 2.34
N ARG A 33 7.03 -2.38 2.85
CA ARG A 33 5.57 -2.47 2.70
C ARG A 33 4.85 -1.30 3.36
N ALA A 34 5.25 -0.94 4.57
CA ALA A 34 4.65 0.20 5.28
C ALA A 34 4.92 1.52 4.55
N ALA A 35 6.13 1.71 4.04
CA ALA A 35 6.47 2.91 3.25
C ALA A 35 5.63 3.01 1.98
N LEU A 36 5.48 1.90 1.25
CA LEU A 36 4.63 1.84 0.06
C LEU A 36 3.17 2.18 0.38
N ALA A 37 2.64 1.56 1.43
CA ALA A 37 1.26 1.81 1.87
C ALA A 37 1.06 3.28 2.26
N LEU A 38 2.01 3.87 2.99
CA LEU A 38 1.96 5.27 3.38
C LEU A 38 1.97 6.18 2.16
N ARG A 39 2.87 5.91 1.20
CA ARG A 39 2.95 6.71 -0.02
C ARG A 39 1.64 6.70 -0.81
N VAL A 40 1.05 5.53 -1.01
CA VAL A 40 -0.20 5.41 -1.76
C VAL A 40 -1.37 6.06 -0.99
N ALA A 41 -1.41 5.92 0.33
CA ALA A 41 -2.42 6.61 1.15
C ALA A 41 -2.29 8.14 1.04
N ARG A 42 -1.07 8.66 1.00
CA ARG A 42 -0.81 10.10 0.80
C ARG A 42 -1.25 10.56 -0.58
N LEU A 43 -0.94 9.80 -1.63
CA LEU A 43 -1.39 10.10 -2.99
C LEU A 43 -2.91 10.12 -3.08
N GLY A 44 -3.59 9.24 -2.34
CA GLY A 44 -5.04 9.19 -2.29
C GLY A 44 -5.68 10.22 -1.35
N GLY A 45 -4.90 11.02 -0.65
CA GLY A 45 -5.40 12.04 0.26
C GLY A 45 -6.11 11.49 1.51
N HIS A 46 -5.82 10.25 1.90
CA HIS A 46 -6.48 9.60 3.04
C HIS A 46 -5.65 9.75 4.31
N ASP A 47 -5.86 10.85 5.03
CA ASP A 47 -5.06 11.20 6.21
C ASP A 47 -5.23 10.21 7.37
N GLY A 48 -6.42 9.67 7.57
CA GLY A 48 -6.69 8.68 8.62
C GLY A 48 -5.88 7.39 8.42
N LEU A 49 -5.84 6.89 7.20
CA LEU A 49 -5.05 5.70 6.88
C LEU A 49 -3.55 5.99 6.99
N ALA A 50 -3.11 7.15 6.51
CA ALA A 50 -1.71 7.57 6.64
C ALA A 50 -1.29 7.65 8.11
N ALA A 51 -2.13 8.23 8.98
CA ALA A 51 -1.88 8.29 10.41
C ALA A 51 -1.78 6.90 11.04
N HIS A 52 -2.66 5.97 10.65
CA HIS A 52 -2.61 4.59 11.12
C HIS A 52 -1.30 3.90 10.72
N ILE A 53 -0.88 4.06 9.46
CA ILE A 53 0.36 3.46 8.98
C ILE A 53 1.57 3.98 9.77
N ARG A 54 1.57 5.25 10.16
CA ARG A 54 2.66 5.83 10.96
C ARG A 54 2.78 5.22 12.36
N THR A 55 1.75 4.53 12.84
CA THR A 55 1.79 3.83 14.14
C THR A 55 2.39 2.44 14.05
N LEU A 56 2.65 1.92 12.84
CA LEU A 56 3.20 0.58 12.66
C LEU A 56 4.63 0.47 13.21
N PRO A 57 5.01 -0.71 13.73
CA PRO A 57 6.33 -0.92 14.34
C PRO A 57 7.42 -1.13 13.28
N VAL A 58 7.69 -0.08 12.52
CA VAL A 58 8.70 -0.08 11.45
C VAL A 58 9.64 1.11 11.65
N PRO A 59 10.87 1.08 11.07
CA PRO A 59 11.80 2.20 11.21
C PRO A 59 11.23 3.52 10.69
N ALA A 60 11.42 4.59 11.44
CA ALA A 60 10.92 5.91 11.09
C ALA A 60 11.50 6.42 9.76
N GLU A 61 12.73 6.03 9.44
CA GLU A 61 13.39 6.41 8.18
C GLU A 61 12.63 5.91 6.96
N ALA A 62 12.06 4.70 7.05
CA ALA A 62 11.27 4.13 5.95
C ALA A 62 10.00 4.95 5.71
N LEU A 63 9.31 5.35 6.77
CA LEU A 63 8.12 6.18 6.68
C LEU A 63 8.46 7.60 6.20
N ALA A 64 9.59 8.16 6.63
CA ALA A 64 10.05 9.46 6.17
C ALA A 64 10.35 9.46 4.66
N ALA A 65 10.94 8.37 4.14
CA ALA A 65 11.22 8.22 2.72
C ALA A 65 9.94 8.28 1.86
N ALA A 66 8.82 7.77 2.39
CA ALA A 66 7.54 7.81 1.69
C ALA A 66 6.99 9.22 1.47
N GLU A 67 7.43 10.19 2.26
CA GLU A 67 7.01 11.58 2.10
C GLU A 67 7.79 12.32 1.00
N ASP A 68 8.98 11.83 0.64
CA ASP A 68 9.80 12.44 -0.42
C ASP A 68 10.48 11.36 -1.29
N PRO A 69 9.71 10.69 -2.17
CA PRO A 69 10.25 9.60 -3.00
C PRO A 69 11.37 10.05 -3.95
N VAL A 70 11.41 11.33 -4.31
CA VAL A 70 12.43 11.85 -5.24
C VAL A 70 13.80 11.80 -4.60
N ARG A 71 13.88 12.10 -3.30
CA ARG A 71 15.13 12.10 -2.54
C ARG A 71 15.48 10.73 -1.95
N ALA A 72 14.51 9.83 -1.90
CA ALA A 72 14.75 8.50 -1.36
C ALA A 72 15.74 7.74 -2.26
N GLU A 73 16.76 7.18 -1.65
CA GLU A 73 17.84 6.49 -2.35
C GLU A 73 17.66 4.97 -2.31
N GLY A 74 18.43 4.27 -3.14
CA GLY A 74 18.51 2.83 -3.15
C GLY A 74 17.21 2.15 -3.55
N ARG A 75 17.05 0.93 -3.07
CA ARG A 75 15.91 0.06 -3.41
C ARG A 75 14.58 0.67 -2.95
N LEU A 76 14.53 1.23 -1.75
CA LEU A 76 13.30 1.84 -1.24
C LEU A 76 12.86 3.01 -2.13
N GLY A 77 13.77 3.87 -2.55
CA GLY A 77 13.46 4.95 -3.48
C GLY A 77 12.89 4.44 -4.80
N LEU A 78 13.47 3.37 -5.33
CA LEU A 78 12.98 2.73 -6.55
C LEU A 78 11.54 2.20 -6.37
N LEU A 79 11.27 1.53 -5.25
CA LEU A 79 9.94 1.02 -4.92
C LEU A 79 8.92 2.14 -4.79
N LEU A 80 9.26 3.23 -4.13
CA LEU A 80 8.37 4.37 -3.94
C LEU A 80 8.05 5.06 -5.26
N ARG A 81 9.04 5.22 -6.15
CA ARG A 81 8.80 5.78 -7.48
C ARG A 81 7.97 4.85 -8.36
N TYR A 82 8.16 3.55 -8.23
CA TYR A 82 7.29 2.57 -8.87
C TYR A 82 5.84 2.70 -8.37
N ALA A 83 5.65 2.88 -7.08
CA ALA A 83 4.32 3.09 -6.51
C ALA A 83 3.65 4.35 -7.08
N ASP A 84 4.38 5.44 -7.19
CA ASP A 84 3.87 6.68 -7.80
C ASP A 84 3.43 6.44 -9.24
N LEU A 85 4.25 5.74 -10.02
CA LEU A 85 3.95 5.44 -11.41
C LEU A 85 2.69 4.57 -11.55
N VAL A 86 2.61 3.47 -10.78
CA VAL A 86 1.46 2.56 -10.84
C VAL A 86 0.18 3.25 -10.38
N ALA A 87 0.27 4.10 -9.34
CA ALA A 87 -0.89 4.79 -8.80
C ALA A 87 -1.38 5.93 -9.70
N GLU A 88 -0.48 6.69 -10.30
CA GLU A 88 -0.82 7.91 -11.04
C GLU A 88 -0.86 7.73 -12.56
N ALA A 89 -0.03 6.87 -13.11
CA ALA A 89 0.10 6.69 -14.55
C ALA A 89 0.41 5.23 -14.91
N PRO A 90 -0.51 4.29 -14.57
CA PRO A 90 -0.26 2.86 -14.79
C PRO A 90 -0.03 2.51 -16.27
N GLU A 91 -0.56 3.29 -17.19
CA GLU A 91 -0.35 3.13 -18.63
C GLU A 91 1.11 3.35 -19.05
N ARG A 92 1.91 4.02 -18.22
CA ARG A 92 3.34 4.25 -18.47
C ARG A 92 4.23 3.16 -17.87
N CYS A 93 3.66 2.27 -17.09
CA CYS A 93 4.37 1.15 -16.48
C CYS A 93 4.56 0.04 -17.53
N GLY A 94 5.78 -0.37 -17.74
CA GLY A 94 6.11 -1.38 -18.75
C GLY A 94 7.26 -2.27 -18.31
N GLN A 95 7.85 -2.97 -19.28
CA GLN A 95 8.90 -3.94 -19.01
C GLN A 95 10.14 -3.31 -18.37
N ALA A 96 10.45 -2.05 -18.72
CA ALA A 96 11.61 -1.37 -18.16
C ALA A 96 11.53 -1.23 -16.64
N GLU A 97 10.35 -0.92 -16.12
CA GLU A 97 10.10 -0.80 -14.68
C GLU A 97 10.22 -2.16 -13.98
N ILE A 98 9.70 -3.21 -14.58
CA ILE A 98 9.79 -4.58 -14.06
C ILE A 98 11.25 -5.03 -14.04
N ASP A 99 12.00 -4.76 -15.09
CA ASP A 99 13.43 -5.10 -15.19
C ASP A 99 14.24 -4.35 -14.12
N ALA A 100 13.93 -3.08 -13.88
CA ALA A 100 14.60 -2.29 -12.85
C ALA A 100 14.37 -2.87 -11.44
N LEU A 101 13.14 -3.30 -11.14
CA LEU A 101 12.82 -3.94 -9.87
C LEU A 101 13.56 -5.28 -9.73
N GLY A 102 13.61 -6.08 -10.78
CA GLY A 102 14.38 -7.32 -10.80
C GLY A 102 15.86 -7.08 -10.56
N ALA A 103 16.44 -6.06 -11.19
CA ALA A 103 17.82 -5.69 -11.00
C ALA A 103 18.12 -5.21 -9.57
N ALA A 104 17.12 -4.67 -8.88
CA ALA A 104 17.22 -4.28 -7.46
C ALA A 104 17.04 -5.45 -6.50
N GLY A 105 16.87 -6.66 -7.01
CA GLY A 105 16.82 -7.88 -6.19
C GLY A 105 15.42 -8.42 -5.91
N LEU A 106 14.36 -7.85 -6.52
CA LEU A 106 13.01 -8.37 -6.35
C LEU A 106 12.80 -9.59 -7.26
N SER A 107 12.26 -10.67 -6.70
CA SER A 107 11.78 -11.80 -7.46
C SER A 107 10.48 -11.43 -8.20
N PRO A 108 10.05 -12.22 -9.21
CA PRO A 108 8.73 -12.03 -9.82
C PRO A 108 7.59 -12.06 -8.79
N GLN A 109 7.69 -12.92 -7.78
CA GLN A 109 6.70 -13.00 -6.70
C GLN A 109 6.68 -11.72 -5.84
N ASP A 110 7.86 -11.17 -5.56
CA ASP A 110 7.98 -9.91 -4.82
C ASP A 110 7.36 -8.74 -5.59
N ILE A 111 7.57 -8.70 -6.91
CA ILE A 111 7.00 -7.67 -7.78
C ILE A 111 5.47 -7.76 -7.78
N VAL A 112 4.92 -8.97 -7.85
CA VAL A 112 3.47 -9.18 -7.75
C VAL A 112 2.95 -8.69 -6.40
N ALA A 113 3.63 -9.04 -5.30
CA ALA A 113 3.23 -8.62 -3.96
C ALA A 113 3.22 -7.09 -3.81
N VAL A 114 4.25 -6.42 -4.30
CA VAL A 114 4.33 -4.95 -4.30
C VAL A 114 3.20 -4.34 -5.11
N THR A 115 2.95 -4.85 -6.31
CA THR A 115 1.91 -4.34 -7.19
C THR A 115 0.52 -4.54 -6.59
N GLN A 116 0.27 -5.70 -5.97
CA GLN A 116 -0.98 -5.97 -5.27
C GLN A 116 -1.19 -5.01 -4.10
N LEU A 117 -0.13 -4.74 -3.33
CA LEU A 117 -0.20 -3.78 -2.22
C LEU A 117 -0.59 -2.38 -2.73
N ILE A 118 0.06 -1.92 -3.78
CA ILE A 118 -0.21 -0.60 -4.37
C ILE A 118 -1.67 -0.51 -4.84
N ALA A 119 -2.19 -1.56 -5.45
CA ALA A 119 -3.58 -1.60 -5.92
C ALA A 119 -4.58 -1.74 -4.76
N PHE A 120 -4.21 -2.44 -3.69
CA PHE A 120 -5.09 -2.69 -2.56
C PHE A 120 -5.41 -1.42 -1.77
N ILE A 121 -4.45 -0.52 -1.59
CA ILE A 121 -4.65 0.68 -0.76
C ILE A 121 -5.77 1.57 -1.30
N PRO A 122 -5.82 1.95 -2.59
CA PRO A 122 -6.96 2.69 -3.12
C PRO A 122 -8.29 1.94 -3.00
N PHE A 123 -8.27 0.63 -3.20
CA PHE A 123 -9.45 -0.21 -3.02
C PHE A 123 -9.96 -0.12 -1.58
N GLN A 124 -9.07 -0.26 -0.60
CA GLN A 124 -9.42 -0.16 0.82
C GLN A 124 -10.02 1.21 1.17
N ILE A 125 -9.43 2.28 0.64
CA ILE A 125 -9.93 3.65 0.85
C ILE A 125 -11.37 3.77 0.34
N ARG A 126 -11.65 3.28 -0.87
CA ARG A 126 -12.98 3.32 -1.46
C ARG A 126 -13.99 2.48 -0.68
N LEU A 127 -13.56 1.31 -0.22
CA LEU A 127 -14.40 0.42 0.60
C LEU A 127 -14.77 1.08 1.92
N LEU A 128 -13.79 1.67 2.62
CA LEU A 128 -14.04 2.37 3.88
C LEU A 128 -14.97 3.56 3.68
N ALA A 129 -14.81 4.32 2.61
CA ALA A 129 -15.70 5.44 2.28
C ALA A 129 -17.13 4.96 2.03
N GLY A 130 -17.30 3.85 1.30
CA GLY A 130 -18.60 3.27 1.04
C GLY A 130 -19.29 2.77 2.32
N LEU A 131 -18.55 2.09 3.20
CA LEU A 131 -19.07 1.62 4.48
C LEU A 131 -19.48 2.78 5.38
N ARG A 132 -18.69 3.86 5.40
CA ARG A 132 -19.02 5.07 6.16
C ARG A 132 -20.31 5.71 5.66
N ALA A 133 -20.47 5.83 4.33
CA ALA A 133 -21.68 6.38 3.72
C ALA A 133 -22.92 5.55 4.10
N LEU A 134 -22.81 4.22 4.10
CA LEU A 134 -23.89 3.33 4.53
C LEU A 134 -24.23 3.51 6.02
N GLN A 135 -23.24 3.72 6.88
CA GLN A 135 -23.46 3.98 8.30
C GLN A 135 -24.15 5.31 8.53
N GLU A 136 -23.76 6.35 7.82
CA GLU A 136 -24.38 7.68 7.90
C GLU A 136 -25.85 7.62 7.44
N GLU A 137 -26.14 6.92 6.36
CA GLU A 137 -27.51 6.71 5.87
C GLU A 137 -28.35 5.96 6.88
N ALA A 138 -27.80 4.92 7.52
CA ALA A 138 -28.50 4.15 8.56
C ALA A 138 -28.75 4.96 9.83
N ALA A 139 -27.93 5.97 10.12
CA ALA A 139 -28.08 6.86 11.28
C ALA A 139 -29.05 8.00 11.04
N ALA A 140 -29.37 8.31 9.79
CA ALA A 140 -30.36 9.30 9.40
C ALA A 140 -31.79 8.68 9.44
#